data_da54528d5bfeebb8771591e3082f60d9
#
_entry.id   da54528d5bfeebb8771591e3082f60d9
#
_cell.length_a   1.000
_cell.length_b   1.000
_cell.length_c   1.000
_cell.angle_alpha   90.00
_cell.angle_beta   90.00
_cell.angle_gamma   90.00
#
_symmetry.space_group_name_H-M   'P 1'
#
loop_
_entity.id
_entity.type
_entity.pdbx_description
1 polymer ?
#
loop_
_entity_poly.entity_id
_entity_poly.type
_entity_poly.pdbx_seq_one_letter_code
_entity_poly.pdbx_strand_id
1 'polypeptide(L)'
;GSIREICPHAIFWGIGTVTEKISDLPLSYSRAKTAALWGSGISGHRVSCYEDIGVGMLLPHIDELERAYFLKHLFKDCSAERIADIMMVLSLYEEHNGSILHCAKACNMHRNSFQYKLLQIRKQTGLDPRSLHDYVLLKLAVVLYQFQQNTPHS
;
A
#
# COMPACT_ATOMS: atom_id res chain seq x y z
N GLY A 1 23.52 13.35 -20.98
CA GLY A 1 22.68 13.75 -19.84
C GLY A 1 21.90 12.57 -19.32
N SER A 2 21.81 12.44 -18.01
CA SER A 2 21.01 11.40 -17.35
C SER A 2 19.52 11.72 -17.50
N ILE A 3 18.66 10.71 -17.65
CA ILE A 3 17.18 10.86 -17.66
C ILE A 3 16.68 11.68 -16.45
N ARG A 4 17.41 11.68 -15.33
CA ARG A 4 17.11 12.50 -14.14
C ARG A 4 17.21 14.00 -14.35
N GLU A 5 18.00 14.46 -15.31
CA GLU A 5 18.15 15.91 -15.62
C GLU A 5 16.98 16.42 -16.47
N ILE A 6 16.27 15.51 -17.17
CA ILE A 6 15.16 15.85 -18.06
C ILE A 6 13.81 15.76 -17.32
N CYS A 7 13.69 14.89 -16.31
CA CYS A 7 12.46 14.70 -15.53
C CYS A 7 12.77 14.80 -14.03
N PRO A 8 12.44 15.92 -13.36
CA PRO A 8 12.62 16.07 -11.92
C PRO A 8 11.71 15.18 -11.08
N HIS A 9 10.67 14.61 -11.70
CA HIS A 9 9.75 13.68 -11.02
C HIS A 9 10.27 12.23 -11.12
N ALA A 10 10.03 11.44 -10.07
CA ALA A 10 10.37 10.03 -10.09
C ALA A 10 9.56 9.30 -11.17
N ILE A 11 10.25 8.61 -12.08
CA ILE A 11 9.63 7.80 -13.13
C ILE A 11 9.48 6.38 -12.60
N PHE A 12 8.28 5.83 -12.74
CA PHE A 12 7.96 4.46 -12.39
C PHE A 12 7.59 3.67 -13.64
N TRP A 13 8.08 2.45 -13.73
CA TRP A 13 7.89 1.56 -14.87
C TRP A 13 7.05 0.36 -14.46
N GLY A 14 6.01 0.09 -15.23
CA GLY A 14 5.22 -1.13 -15.07
C GLY A 14 5.50 -2.08 -16.25
N ILE A 15 5.71 -3.33 -15.93
CA ILE A 15 5.86 -4.42 -16.92
C ILE A 15 4.59 -5.24 -16.86
N GLY A 16 3.89 -5.35 -17.99
CA GLY A 16 2.72 -6.22 -18.18
C GLY A 16 3.10 -7.68 -18.37
N THR A 17 2.12 -8.47 -18.76
CA THR A 17 2.33 -9.90 -19.07
C THR A 17 2.81 -10.10 -20.50
N VAL A 18 3.60 -11.13 -20.72
CA VAL A 18 3.96 -11.58 -22.09
C VAL A 18 2.70 -12.01 -22.82
N THR A 19 2.57 -11.64 -24.10
CA THR A 19 1.45 -12.06 -24.94
C THR A 19 1.96 -12.65 -26.24
N GLU A 20 1.31 -13.72 -26.73
CA GLU A 20 1.59 -14.34 -28.01
C GLU A 20 0.72 -13.78 -29.14
N LYS A 21 -0.41 -13.15 -28.78
CA LYS A 21 -1.40 -12.61 -29.71
C LYS A 21 -1.48 -11.10 -29.62
N ILE A 22 -1.54 -10.43 -30.76
CA ILE A 22 -1.73 -8.97 -30.84
C ILE A 22 -3.05 -8.53 -30.16
N SER A 23 -4.09 -9.38 -30.22
CA SER A 23 -5.38 -9.13 -29.55
C SER A 23 -5.27 -8.92 -28.04
N ASP A 24 -4.22 -9.45 -27.41
CA ASP A 24 -4.04 -9.45 -25.96
C ASP A 24 -3.17 -8.28 -25.48
N LEU A 25 -2.61 -7.50 -26.41
CA LEU A 25 -1.81 -6.30 -26.09
C LEU A 25 -2.55 -5.28 -25.19
N PRO A 26 -3.85 -4.99 -25.41
CA PRO A 26 -4.58 -4.07 -24.53
C PRO A 26 -4.63 -4.56 -23.08
N LEU A 27 -4.76 -5.86 -22.86
CA LEU A 27 -4.75 -6.47 -21.53
C LEU A 27 -3.36 -6.37 -20.90
N SER A 28 -2.30 -6.68 -21.64
CA SER A 28 -0.93 -6.54 -21.15
C SER A 28 -0.61 -5.08 -20.80
N TYR A 29 -1.06 -4.13 -21.61
CA TYR A 29 -0.92 -2.69 -21.33
C TYR A 29 -1.66 -2.28 -20.04
N SER A 30 -2.89 -2.74 -19.84
CA SER A 30 -3.65 -2.49 -18.62
C SER A 30 -2.93 -3.04 -17.39
N ARG A 31 -2.36 -4.24 -17.48
CA ARG A 31 -1.56 -4.85 -16.43
C ARG A 31 -0.27 -4.09 -16.15
N ALA A 32 0.40 -3.59 -17.17
CA ALA A 32 1.58 -2.73 -17.02
C ALA A 32 1.23 -1.43 -16.25
N LYS A 33 0.09 -0.79 -16.59
CA LYS A 33 -0.41 0.38 -15.84
C LYS A 33 -0.64 0.08 -14.36
N THR A 34 -1.26 -1.04 -14.05
CA THR A 34 -1.48 -1.48 -12.66
C THR A 34 -0.16 -1.69 -11.92
N ALA A 35 0.83 -2.33 -12.56
CA ALA A 35 2.15 -2.51 -11.98
C ALA A 35 2.88 -1.17 -11.74
N ALA A 36 2.77 -0.21 -12.66
CA ALA A 36 3.34 1.12 -12.48
C ALA A 36 2.70 1.88 -11.32
N LEU A 37 1.37 1.82 -11.18
CA LEU A 37 0.63 2.41 -10.04
C LEU A 37 1.03 1.75 -8.72
N TRP A 38 1.21 0.45 -8.70
CA TRP A 38 1.73 -0.28 -7.54
C TRP A 38 3.12 0.22 -7.14
N GLY A 39 4.01 0.34 -8.11
CA GLY A 39 5.37 0.86 -7.89
C GLY A 39 5.37 2.28 -7.33
N SER A 40 4.59 3.18 -7.91
CA SER A 40 4.57 4.59 -7.53
C SER A 40 3.88 4.86 -6.20
N GLY A 41 2.79 4.13 -5.91
CA GLY A 41 1.89 4.45 -4.81
C GLY A 41 2.02 3.54 -3.60
N ILE A 42 2.56 2.32 -3.75
CA ILE A 42 2.49 1.30 -2.70
C ILE A 42 3.87 0.74 -2.34
N SER A 43 4.60 0.19 -3.32
CA SER A 43 5.88 -0.47 -3.02
C SER A 43 7.10 0.45 -3.03
N GLY A 44 7.01 1.60 -3.71
CA GLY A 44 8.15 2.49 -3.92
C GLY A 44 9.18 1.98 -4.94
N HIS A 45 8.98 0.80 -5.52
CA HIS A 45 9.89 0.23 -6.51
C HIS A 45 9.74 0.94 -7.85
N ARG A 46 10.86 1.40 -8.43
CA ARG A 46 10.86 2.10 -9.71
C ARG A 46 10.45 1.25 -10.90
N VAL A 47 10.66 -0.05 -10.81
CA VAL A 47 10.25 -1.05 -11.79
C VAL A 47 9.43 -2.09 -11.08
N SER A 48 8.24 -2.38 -11.58
CA SER A 48 7.33 -3.37 -11.03
C SER A 48 6.77 -4.25 -12.13
N CYS A 49 6.90 -5.57 -11.98
CA CYS A 49 6.28 -6.53 -12.88
C CYS A 49 4.88 -6.89 -12.36
N TYR A 50 3.92 -7.02 -13.28
CA TYR A 50 2.55 -7.36 -12.88
C TYR A 50 2.48 -8.69 -12.13
N GLU A 51 3.29 -9.67 -12.53
CA GLU A 51 3.33 -11.00 -11.89
C GLU A 51 3.86 -10.97 -10.45
N ASP A 52 4.61 -9.91 -10.08
CA ASP A 52 5.25 -9.79 -8.76
C ASP A 52 4.43 -8.94 -7.76
N ILE A 53 3.37 -8.25 -8.21
CA ILE A 53 2.61 -7.34 -7.33
C ILE A 53 1.62 -8.04 -6.40
N GLY A 54 1.50 -9.37 -6.48
CA GLY A 54 0.68 -10.16 -5.56
C GLY A 54 -0.77 -9.70 -5.51
N VAL A 55 -1.26 -9.32 -4.33
CA VAL A 55 -2.65 -8.83 -4.15
C VAL A 55 -2.96 -7.59 -5.01
N GLY A 56 -1.95 -6.85 -5.45
CA GLY A 56 -2.10 -5.72 -6.35
C GLY A 56 -2.79 -6.05 -7.68
N MET A 57 -2.71 -7.30 -8.13
CA MET A 57 -3.42 -7.78 -9.32
C MET A 57 -4.95 -7.64 -9.21
N LEU A 58 -5.48 -7.72 -7.99
CA LEU A 58 -6.92 -7.70 -7.72
C LEU A 58 -7.48 -6.28 -7.57
N LEU A 59 -6.64 -5.29 -7.25
CA LEU A 59 -7.08 -3.93 -6.93
C LEU A 59 -7.94 -3.26 -8.01
N PRO A 60 -7.62 -3.37 -9.32
CA PRO A 60 -8.44 -2.80 -10.38
C PRO A 60 -9.83 -3.44 -10.53
N HIS A 61 -10.02 -4.65 -9.97
CA HIS A 61 -11.25 -5.42 -10.08
C HIS A 61 -12.17 -5.25 -8.86
N ILE A 62 -11.71 -4.52 -7.83
CA ILE A 62 -12.54 -4.18 -6.68
C ILE A 62 -13.38 -2.96 -7.03
N ASP A 63 -14.69 -3.11 -6.90
CA ASP A 63 -15.64 -2.01 -7.12
C ASP A 63 -15.31 -0.80 -6.24
N GLU A 64 -15.43 0.39 -6.81
CA GLU A 64 -15.07 1.64 -6.13
C GLU A 64 -15.95 1.92 -4.91
N LEU A 65 -17.25 1.64 -5.01
CA LEU A 65 -18.19 1.85 -3.90
C LEU A 65 -17.90 0.88 -2.76
N GLU A 66 -17.65 -0.39 -3.07
CA GLU A 66 -17.30 -1.41 -2.08
C GLU A 66 -15.97 -1.09 -1.40
N ARG A 67 -14.98 -0.64 -2.16
CA ARG A 67 -13.69 -0.17 -1.62
C ARG A 67 -13.89 1.01 -0.67
N ALA A 68 -14.64 2.02 -1.09
CA ALA A 68 -14.92 3.19 -0.28
C ALA A 68 -15.69 2.84 1.00
N TYR A 69 -16.67 1.94 0.90
CA TYR A 69 -17.43 1.44 2.04
C TYR A 69 -16.52 0.72 3.04
N PHE A 70 -15.67 -0.19 2.57
CA PHE A 70 -14.72 -0.92 3.41
C PHE A 70 -13.76 0.02 4.14
N LEU A 71 -13.16 0.97 3.43
CA LEU A 71 -12.23 1.95 4.02
C LEU A 71 -12.93 2.85 5.03
N LYS A 72 -14.13 3.33 4.73
CA LYS A 72 -14.94 4.13 5.65
C LYS A 72 -15.32 3.34 6.90
N HIS A 73 -15.67 2.06 6.74
CA HIS A 73 -16.00 1.20 7.87
C HIS A 73 -14.81 0.96 8.80
N LEU A 74 -13.61 0.75 8.23
CA LEU A 74 -12.43 0.42 9.00
C LEU A 74 -11.75 1.64 9.62
N PHE A 75 -11.58 2.71 8.85
CA PHE A 75 -10.92 3.94 9.31
C PHE A 75 -11.88 4.91 9.98
N LYS A 76 -13.20 4.69 9.87
CA LYS A 76 -14.26 5.53 10.49
C LYS A 76 -13.98 7.02 10.32
N ASP A 77 -13.75 7.71 11.45
CA ASP A 77 -13.52 9.15 11.50
C ASP A 77 -12.01 9.51 11.56
N CYS A 78 -11.14 8.61 11.10
CA CYS A 78 -9.70 8.90 11.06
C CYS A 78 -9.42 10.01 10.03
N SER A 79 -8.68 11.04 10.47
CA SER A 79 -8.15 12.04 9.54
C SER A 79 -7.06 11.45 8.62
N ALA A 80 -6.77 12.13 7.52
CA ALA A 80 -5.71 11.70 6.58
C ALA A 80 -4.34 11.57 7.28
N GLU A 81 -4.01 12.50 8.19
CA GLU A 81 -2.76 12.45 8.98
C GLU A 81 -2.75 11.23 9.88
N ARG A 82 -3.91 10.86 10.43
CA ARG A 82 -4.00 9.69 11.28
C ARG A 82 -3.86 8.40 10.51
N ILE A 83 -4.44 8.31 9.32
CA ILE A 83 -4.24 7.18 8.42
C ILE A 83 -2.76 7.06 8.02
N ALA A 84 -2.09 8.17 7.74
CA ALA A 84 -0.65 8.19 7.45
C ALA A 84 0.19 7.68 8.63
N ASP A 85 -0.14 8.04 9.87
CA ASP A 85 0.54 7.49 11.08
C ASP A 85 0.30 5.98 11.23
N ILE A 86 -0.92 5.50 10.98
CA ILE A 86 -1.23 4.06 10.95
C ILE A 86 -0.40 3.35 9.90
N MET A 87 -0.33 3.87 8.68
CA MET A 87 0.46 3.31 7.58
C MET A 87 1.94 3.19 7.95
N MET A 88 2.52 4.25 8.52
CA MET A 88 3.92 4.26 8.97
C MET A 88 4.16 3.19 10.04
N VAL A 89 3.30 3.10 11.04
CA VAL A 89 3.45 2.12 12.13
C VAL A 89 3.34 0.69 11.61
N LEU A 90 2.38 0.41 10.72
CA LEU A 90 2.21 -0.91 10.13
C LEU A 90 3.38 -1.30 9.21
N SER A 91 3.93 -0.34 8.44
CA SER A 91 5.10 -0.57 7.60
C SER A 91 6.33 -0.96 8.44
N LEU A 92 6.61 -0.22 9.50
CA LEU A 92 7.71 -0.55 10.44
C LEU A 92 7.48 -1.91 11.11
N TYR A 93 6.24 -2.21 11.48
CA TYR A 93 5.89 -3.47 12.13
C TYR A 93 6.11 -4.66 11.20
N GLU A 94 5.79 -4.51 9.91
CA GLU A 94 6.05 -5.50 8.86
C GLU A 94 7.56 -5.67 8.60
N GLU A 95 8.28 -4.58 8.37
CA GLU A 95 9.72 -4.57 8.07
C GLU A 95 10.53 -5.29 9.16
N HIS A 96 10.10 -5.14 10.41
CA HIS A 96 10.77 -5.76 11.55
C HIS A 96 10.07 -7.04 12.07
N ASN A 97 9.24 -7.68 11.22
CA ASN A 97 8.56 -8.96 11.54
C ASN A 97 7.85 -8.94 12.90
N GLY A 98 7.18 -7.84 13.25
CA GLY A 98 6.44 -7.70 14.50
C GLY A 98 7.29 -7.44 15.74
N SER A 99 8.59 -7.23 15.60
CA SER A 99 9.49 -6.96 16.72
C SER A 99 9.35 -5.53 17.22
N ILE A 100 8.56 -5.34 18.28
CA ILE A 100 8.33 -4.02 18.89
C ILE A 100 9.64 -3.32 19.28
N LEU A 101 10.65 -4.09 19.72
CA LEU A 101 11.95 -3.54 20.10
C LEU A 101 12.68 -2.95 18.88
N HIS A 102 12.70 -3.65 17.76
CA HIS A 102 13.35 -3.17 16.54
C HIS A 102 12.58 -2.02 15.91
N CYS A 103 11.25 -2.08 15.87
CA CYS A 103 10.40 -0.97 15.42
C CYS A 103 10.66 0.31 16.23
N ALA A 104 10.68 0.20 17.54
CA ALA A 104 10.94 1.36 18.43
C ALA A 104 12.32 1.96 18.19
N LYS A 105 13.36 1.12 18.02
CA LYS A 105 14.72 1.57 17.69
C LYS A 105 14.77 2.29 16.33
N ALA A 106 14.10 1.75 15.32
CA ALA A 106 14.07 2.33 13.97
C ALA A 106 13.45 3.75 13.94
N CYS A 107 12.47 4.03 14.82
CA CYS A 107 11.90 5.38 14.93
C CYS A 107 12.42 6.20 16.11
N ASN A 108 13.55 5.82 16.72
CA ASN A 108 14.11 6.53 17.88
C ASN A 108 13.12 6.73 19.03
N MET A 109 12.26 5.71 19.28
CA MET A 109 11.24 5.73 20.32
C MET A 109 11.55 4.73 21.44
N HIS A 110 10.99 4.99 22.62
CA HIS A 110 10.97 3.97 23.66
C HIS A 110 10.01 2.83 23.29
N ARG A 111 10.31 1.60 23.68
CA ARG A 111 9.47 0.42 23.43
C ARG A 111 8.00 0.63 23.82
N ASN A 112 7.75 1.24 24.98
CA ASN A 112 6.39 1.49 25.47
C ASN A 112 5.63 2.48 24.59
N SER A 113 6.32 3.47 24.02
CA SER A 113 5.72 4.44 23.09
C SER A 113 5.26 3.76 21.80
N PHE A 114 6.05 2.81 21.28
CA PHE A 114 5.63 2.05 20.09
C PHE A 114 4.47 1.10 20.41
N GLN A 115 4.49 0.43 21.57
CA GLN A 115 3.33 -0.37 22.04
C GLN A 115 2.06 0.48 22.16
N TYR A 116 2.18 1.71 22.66
CA TYR A 116 1.04 2.62 22.75
C TYR A 116 0.48 2.97 21.36
N LYS A 117 1.33 3.17 20.34
CA LYS A 117 0.88 3.38 18.96
C LYS A 117 0.06 2.19 18.43
N LEU A 118 0.50 0.95 18.68
CA LEU A 118 -0.28 -0.24 18.30
C LEU A 118 -1.63 -0.31 19.03
N LEU A 119 -1.68 0.04 20.32
CA LEU A 119 -2.94 0.13 21.07
C LEU A 119 -3.87 1.23 20.54
N GLN A 120 -3.32 2.35 20.09
CA GLN A 120 -4.11 3.41 19.45
C GLN A 120 -4.74 2.95 18.13
N ILE A 121 -4.02 2.20 17.31
CA ILE A 121 -4.56 1.60 16.09
C ILE A 121 -5.75 0.69 16.45
N ARG A 122 -5.58 -0.20 17.43
CA ARG A 122 -6.67 -1.07 17.89
C ARG A 122 -7.89 -0.29 18.39
N LYS A 123 -7.69 0.76 19.16
CA LYS A 123 -8.81 1.60 19.68
C LYS A 123 -9.59 2.28 18.54
N GLN A 124 -8.92 2.69 17.48
CA GLN A 124 -9.53 3.43 16.38
C GLN A 124 -10.20 2.52 15.36
N THR A 125 -9.52 1.43 14.99
CA THR A 125 -9.99 0.54 13.91
C THR A 125 -10.77 -0.68 14.43
N GLY A 126 -10.64 -1.00 15.73
CA GLY A 126 -11.14 -2.24 16.31
C GLY A 126 -10.23 -3.45 16.08
N LEU A 127 -9.16 -3.31 15.26
CA LEU A 127 -8.25 -4.38 14.87
C LEU A 127 -6.91 -4.26 15.59
N ASP A 128 -6.42 -5.36 16.15
CA ASP A 128 -5.14 -5.40 16.86
C ASP A 128 -4.00 -5.78 15.89
N PRO A 129 -3.04 -4.88 15.59
CA PRO A 129 -1.93 -5.21 14.69
C PRO A 129 -1.06 -6.40 15.13
N ARG A 130 -1.17 -6.83 16.39
CA ARG A 130 -0.43 -7.99 16.93
C ARG A 130 -1.13 -9.32 16.66
N SER A 131 -2.40 -9.29 16.27
CA SER A 131 -3.14 -10.45 15.77
C SER A 131 -2.86 -10.59 14.28
N LEU A 132 -2.39 -11.76 13.84
CA LEU A 132 -2.11 -11.97 12.41
C LEU A 132 -3.35 -11.76 11.53
N HIS A 133 -4.51 -12.22 12.00
CA HIS A 133 -5.78 -12.02 11.30
C HIS A 133 -6.09 -10.52 11.10
N ASP A 134 -6.02 -9.75 12.17
CA ASP A 134 -6.35 -8.32 12.14
C ASP A 134 -5.30 -7.52 11.36
N TYR A 135 -4.02 -7.93 11.45
CA TYR A 135 -2.94 -7.34 10.69
C TYR A 135 -3.17 -7.46 9.18
N VAL A 136 -3.61 -8.63 8.69
CA VAL A 136 -3.93 -8.83 7.27
C VAL A 136 -5.03 -7.87 6.81
N LEU A 137 -6.08 -7.69 7.60
CA LEU A 137 -7.16 -6.74 7.29
C LEU A 137 -6.67 -5.29 7.28
N LEU A 138 -5.87 -4.91 8.27
CA LEU A 138 -5.25 -3.57 8.33
C LEU A 138 -4.34 -3.33 7.12
N LYS A 139 -3.50 -4.31 6.75
CA LYS A 139 -2.61 -4.22 5.60
C LYS A 139 -3.40 -4.08 4.30
N LEU A 140 -4.46 -4.86 4.12
CA LEU A 140 -5.34 -4.73 2.95
C LEU A 140 -5.97 -3.34 2.87
N ALA A 141 -6.46 -2.81 3.99
CA ALA A 141 -7.03 -1.46 4.02
C ALA A 141 -6.01 -0.39 3.64
N VAL A 142 -4.77 -0.48 4.13
CA VAL A 142 -3.68 0.44 3.76
C VAL A 142 -3.42 0.38 2.25
N VAL A 143 -3.31 -0.82 1.69
CA VAL A 143 -3.08 -1.02 0.25
C VAL A 143 -4.21 -0.43 -0.58
N LEU A 144 -5.47 -0.69 -0.21
CA LEU A 144 -6.65 -0.13 -0.88
C LEU A 144 -6.71 1.40 -0.78
N TYR A 145 -6.37 1.96 0.37
CA TYR A 145 -6.31 3.40 0.56
C TYR A 145 -5.24 4.05 -0.33
N GLN A 146 -4.03 3.50 -0.36
CA GLN A 146 -2.95 3.99 -1.22
C GLN A 146 -3.31 3.88 -2.71
N PHE A 147 -3.93 2.77 -3.12
CA PHE A 147 -4.40 2.59 -4.49
C PHE A 147 -5.42 3.66 -4.88
N GLN A 148 -6.39 3.95 -4.00
CA GLN A 148 -7.40 4.99 -4.23
C GLN A 148 -6.77 6.39 -4.40
N GLN A 149 -5.78 6.74 -3.57
CA GLN A 149 -5.12 8.04 -3.64
C GLN A 149 -4.28 8.24 -4.92
N ASN A 150 -3.78 7.16 -5.49
CA ASN A 150 -2.90 7.20 -6.66
C ASN A 150 -3.61 6.90 -7.99
N THR A 151 -4.88 6.49 -7.95
CA THR A 151 -5.68 6.30 -9.17
C THR A 151 -6.22 7.65 -9.63
N PRO A 152 -5.92 8.10 -10.87
CA PRO A 152 -6.51 9.32 -11.40
C PRO A 152 -8.03 9.17 -11.43
N HIS A 153 -8.73 10.09 -10.81
CA HIS A 153 -10.19 10.19 -10.97
C HIS A 153 -10.48 10.53 -12.43
N SER A 154 -11.18 9.62 -13.11
CA SER A 154 -11.63 9.79 -14.50
C SER A 154 -12.79 10.74 -14.56
#